data_7937a3a67dd470556d45447f00545448
#
_entry.id   7937a3a67dd470556d45447f00545448
#
_cell.length_a   1.000
_cell.length_b   1.000
_cell.length_c   1.000
_cell.angle_alpha   90.00
_cell.angle_beta   90.00
_cell.angle_gamma   90.00
#
_symmetry.space_group_name_H-M   'P 1'
#
loop_
_entity.id
_entity.type
_entity.pdbx_description
1 polymer ?
#
loop_
_entity_poly.entity_id
_entity_poly.type
_entity_poly.pdbx_seq_one_letter_code
_entity_poly.pdbx_strand_id
1 'polypeptide(L)'
;MKKFFRYSAILLIGAVATSVLSSCSDDDNTVSNGLSDGDKLLQEVLSTNVDNTINPTYKALADSTQMLYEQLGTIRKASTTNGVTQNMVNKACELFIGARANYEKSEAFLMGAAADFSIDPHIDSWPLDLTALYNLLVKSPSLVKALDSDDGANIANSNLGQSLLGFHGIEFILFRDGNPRSALELNANGRDSYNKNGLNFSSCSGEYEMIYAYAVCGDLRNSVYRLETSWNENAPKDHINKMKDLEWSYTLTSGNSYGYNMRNAGAAGSTYSSVKNAMSAILVGDGGAVGISDEVGNVKIYNPTMGKDVSYIESPYSWNSITDFTHNIQSIESVWKGGILGNRNSSASLEAYFKKYSPEINTKVENAITNASTKIQAIDHPFVNYVNSNTDNWNKSKAATAACKDLSDALTEANSFIQSTSK
;
A
#
# COMPACT_ATOMS: atom_id res chain seq x y z
N MET A 1 -5.71 -26.23 14.03
CA MET A 1 -5.14 -26.89 12.83
C MET A 1 -4.71 -25.75 11.90
N LYS A 2 -3.41 -25.53 11.79
CA LYS A 2 -2.81 -24.44 11.03
C LYS A 2 -2.93 -24.75 9.54
N LYS A 3 -3.64 -23.93 8.76
CA LYS A 3 -3.51 -23.92 7.31
C LYS A 3 -2.77 -22.64 6.93
N PHE A 4 -1.48 -22.77 6.72
CA PHE A 4 -0.67 -21.81 6.01
C PHE A 4 -1.09 -21.82 4.54
N PHE A 5 -1.55 -20.70 4.01
CA PHE A 5 -1.64 -20.51 2.57
C PHE A 5 -0.22 -20.30 2.05
N ARG A 6 0.30 -21.30 1.37
CA ARG A 6 1.52 -21.19 0.58
C ARG A 6 1.13 -20.69 -0.80
N TYR A 7 1.56 -19.51 -1.14
CA TYR A 7 1.62 -19.12 -2.54
C TYR A 7 2.73 -19.91 -3.21
N SER A 8 2.35 -20.86 -4.08
CA SER A 8 3.29 -21.63 -4.89
C SER A 8 3.66 -20.77 -6.10
N ALA A 9 4.89 -20.27 -6.12
CA ALA A 9 5.50 -19.73 -7.33
C ALA A 9 5.69 -20.90 -8.32
N ILE A 10 4.94 -20.89 -9.42
CA ILE A 10 5.17 -21.77 -10.56
C ILE A 10 6.19 -21.11 -11.46
N LEU A 11 7.43 -21.53 -11.37
CA LEU A 11 8.48 -21.24 -12.34
C LEU A 11 8.23 -22.06 -13.62
N LEU A 12 7.68 -21.44 -14.64
CA LEU A 12 7.63 -22.01 -16.00
C LEU A 12 8.91 -21.63 -16.74
N ILE A 13 9.88 -22.54 -16.76
CA ILE A 13 11.06 -22.45 -17.65
C ILE A 13 10.62 -22.92 -19.04
N GLY A 14 10.33 -21.96 -19.91
CA GLY A 14 10.13 -22.21 -21.34
C GLY A 14 11.45 -22.20 -22.10
N ALA A 15 11.93 -23.36 -22.52
CA ALA A 15 13.04 -23.46 -23.45
C ALA A 15 12.60 -23.00 -24.85
N VAL A 16 13.16 -21.89 -25.34
CA VAL A 16 12.98 -21.45 -26.73
C VAL A 16 14.12 -21.99 -27.56
N ALA A 17 13.80 -22.89 -28.47
CA ALA A 17 14.70 -23.37 -29.48
C ALA A 17 14.88 -22.29 -30.56
N THR A 18 16.13 -21.87 -30.79
CA THR A 18 16.54 -20.99 -31.87
C THR A 18 16.57 -21.75 -33.20
N SER A 19 15.73 -21.36 -34.15
CA SER A 19 15.90 -21.69 -35.55
C SER A 19 16.34 -20.45 -36.31
N VAL A 20 17.60 -20.48 -36.73
CA VAL A 20 18.20 -19.51 -37.67
C VAL A 20 17.76 -19.88 -39.09
N LEU A 21 16.97 -19.03 -39.72
CA LEU A 21 16.83 -19.06 -41.18
C LEU A 21 17.33 -17.74 -41.75
N SER A 22 18.47 -17.84 -42.38
CA SER A 22 19.10 -16.83 -43.26
C SER A 22 18.32 -16.79 -44.56
N SER A 23 17.77 -15.62 -44.92
CA SER A 23 17.36 -15.32 -46.27
C SER A 23 17.73 -13.87 -46.57
N CYS A 24 18.72 -13.69 -47.43
CA CYS A 24 19.00 -12.41 -48.06
C CYS A 24 18.00 -12.14 -49.17
N SER A 25 17.36 -10.97 -49.12
CA SER A 25 16.89 -10.26 -50.31
C SER A 25 17.00 -8.76 -50.02
N ASP A 26 17.78 -8.07 -50.85
CA ASP A 26 17.86 -6.61 -50.91
C ASP A 26 16.48 -6.03 -51.22
N ASP A 27 15.94 -5.22 -50.31
CA ASP A 27 15.03 -4.17 -50.62
C ASP A 27 15.27 -3.04 -49.58
N ASP A 28 15.66 -1.88 -50.12
CA ASP A 28 15.80 -0.62 -49.40
C ASP A 28 14.46 -0.20 -48.75
N ASN A 29 14.16 -0.73 -47.60
CA ASN A 29 13.20 -0.17 -46.68
C ASN A 29 13.93 0.13 -45.39
N THR A 30 14.32 1.37 -45.21
CA THR A 30 14.69 1.94 -43.92
C THR A 30 13.50 1.74 -42.95
N VAL A 31 13.51 0.61 -42.22
CA VAL A 31 12.66 0.39 -41.08
C VAL A 31 13.07 1.44 -40.06
N SER A 32 12.35 2.53 -39.98
CA SER A 32 12.49 3.48 -38.90
C SER A 32 12.13 2.72 -37.59
N ASN A 33 13.14 2.38 -36.80
CA ASN A 33 13.01 1.80 -35.47
C ASN A 33 12.40 2.84 -34.48
N GLY A 34 11.29 3.47 -34.83
CA GLY A 34 10.57 4.44 -34.02
C GLY A 34 9.33 3.80 -33.39
N LEU A 35 9.10 4.09 -32.11
CA LEU A 35 7.82 3.80 -31.45
C LEU A 35 6.66 4.37 -32.27
N SER A 36 5.53 3.67 -32.32
CA SER A 36 4.28 4.21 -32.85
C SER A 36 3.82 5.45 -32.05
N ASP A 37 2.94 6.26 -32.59
CA ASP A 37 2.45 7.44 -31.87
C ASP A 37 1.67 7.05 -30.60
N GLY A 38 1.02 5.90 -30.58
CA GLY A 38 0.40 5.34 -29.40
C GLY A 38 1.42 4.92 -28.35
N ASP A 39 2.50 4.23 -28.77
CA ASP A 39 3.56 3.80 -27.84
C ASP A 39 4.35 5.00 -27.29
N LYS A 40 4.55 6.07 -28.09
CA LYS A 40 5.16 7.32 -27.60
C LYS A 40 4.28 7.96 -26.50
N LEU A 41 2.97 8.04 -26.73
CA LEU A 41 2.04 8.57 -25.71
C LEU A 41 2.05 7.67 -24.46
N LEU A 42 2.07 6.36 -24.60
CA LEU A 42 2.18 5.45 -23.45
C LEU A 42 3.51 5.62 -22.71
N GLN A 43 4.62 5.92 -23.41
CA GLN A 43 5.90 6.24 -22.76
C GLN A 43 5.80 7.53 -21.91
N GLU A 44 5.10 8.54 -22.42
CA GLU A 44 4.82 9.76 -21.66
C GLU A 44 3.90 9.47 -20.46
N VAL A 45 2.89 8.60 -20.63
CA VAL A 45 2.01 8.16 -19.54
C VAL A 45 2.81 7.43 -18.44
N LEU A 46 3.75 6.56 -18.80
CA LEU A 46 4.62 5.90 -17.82
C LEU A 46 5.43 6.92 -17.00
N SER A 47 6.04 7.88 -17.70
CA SER A 47 6.79 8.97 -17.04
C SER A 47 5.90 9.79 -16.12
N THR A 48 4.70 10.16 -16.60
CA THR A 48 3.71 10.89 -15.80
C THR A 48 3.26 10.10 -14.57
N ASN A 49 3.03 8.78 -14.70
CA ASN A 49 2.69 7.96 -13.52
C ASN A 49 3.80 7.97 -12.47
N VAL A 50 5.07 7.89 -12.88
CA VAL A 50 6.18 8.00 -11.94
C VAL A 50 6.23 9.38 -11.28
N ASP A 51 6.14 10.45 -12.08
CA ASP A 51 6.42 11.82 -11.61
C ASP A 51 5.24 12.48 -10.90
N ASN A 52 4.02 12.15 -11.31
CA ASN A 52 2.81 12.81 -10.82
C ASN A 52 1.92 11.93 -9.95
N THR A 53 2.17 10.60 -9.91
CA THR A 53 1.42 9.65 -9.06
C THR A 53 2.32 9.02 -8.01
N ILE A 54 3.31 8.20 -8.43
CA ILE A 54 4.09 7.34 -7.54
C ILE A 54 5.00 8.16 -6.61
N ASN A 55 5.88 8.99 -7.19
CA ASN A 55 6.83 9.79 -6.41
C ASN A 55 6.14 10.75 -5.43
N PRO A 56 5.11 11.53 -5.82
CA PRO A 56 4.41 12.40 -4.87
C PRO A 56 3.69 11.64 -3.75
N THR A 57 3.13 10.47 -4.04
CA THR A 57 2.44 9.66 -3.03
C THR A 57 3.43 9.08 -2.02
N TYR A 58 4.53 8.48 -2.47
CA TYR A 58 5.55 7.94 -1.56
C TYR A 58 6.27 9.04 -0.78
N LYS A 59 6.47 10.21 -1.38
CA LYS A 59 6.96 11.38 -0.64
C LYS A 59 6.00 11.80 0.48
N ALA A 60 4.71 11.93 0.19
CA ALA A 60 3.72 12.29 1.19
C ALA A 60 3.61 11.24 2.30
N LEU A 61 3.75 9.96 1.96
CA LEU A 61 3.78 8.86 2.90
C LEU A 61 5.04 8.94 3.79
N ALA A 62 6.22 9.21 3.22
CA ALA A 62 7.47 9.37 3.96
C ALA A 62 7.41 10.56 4.93
N ASP A 63 6.94 11.72 4.46
CA ASP A 63 6.76 12.90 5.31
C ASP A 63 5.79 12.62 6.47
N SER A 64 4.65 11.96 6.19
CA SER A 64 3.62 11.69 7.21
C SER A 64 4.05 10.63 8.23
N THR A 65 4.77 9.58 7.82
CA THR A 65 5.30 8.58 8.74
C THR A 65 6.43 9.15 9.61
N GLN A 66 7.24 10.06 9.10
CA GLN A 66 8.22 10.78 9.89
C GLN A 66 7.54 11.64 10.98
N MET A 67 6.51 12.41 10.62
CA MET A 67 5.75 13.21 11.60
C MET A 67 5.08 12.34 12.67
N LEU A 68 4.52 11.19 12.29
CA LEU A 68 3.95 10.24 13.25
C LEU A 68 5.02 9.68 14.18
N TYR A 69 6.18 9.30 13.66
CA TYR A 69 7.31 8.81 14.45
C TYR A 69 7.78 9.84 15.49
N GLU A 70 7.95 11.10 15.13
CA GLU A 70 8.33 12.19 16.03
C GLU A 70 7.29 12.41 17.14
N GLN A 71 5.99 12.36 16.78
CA GLN A 71 4.90 12.50 17.73
C GLN A 71 4.85 11.32 18.72
N LEU A 72 5.01 10.09 18.23
CA LEU A 72 5.09 8.91 19.11
C LEU A 72 6.32 8.95 20.01
N GLY A 73 7.45 9.46 19.52
CA GLY A 73 8.64 9.71 20.35
C GLY A 73 8.39 10.73 21.47
N THR A 74 7.59 11.75 21.19
CA THR A 74 7.16 12.73 22.19
C THR A 74 6.28 12.08 23.26
N ILE A 75 5.31 11.25 22.85
CA ILE A 75 4.44 10.51 23.78
C ILE A 75 5.26 9.48 24.57
N ARG A 76 6.16 8.75 23.90
CA ARG A 76 7.06 7.77 24.56
C ARG A 76 7.86 8.39 25.70
N LYS A 77 8.45 9.58 25.48
CA LYS A 77 9.16 10.31 26.54
C LYS A 77 8.23 10.76 27.67
N ALA A 78 7.05 11.27 27.34
CA ALA A 78 6.07 11.72 28.34
C ALA A 78 5.52 10.56 29.16
N SER A 79 5.38 9.37 28.57
CA SER A 79 4.80 8.20 29.25
C SER A 79 5.59 7.76 30.48
N THR A 80 6.91 7.90 30.49
CA THR A 80 7.79 7.52 31.63
C THR A 80 7.49 8.30 32.90
N THR A 81 7.02 9.53 32.76
CA THR A 81 6.76 10.47 33.86
C THR A 81 5.29 10.70 34.11
N ASN A 82 4.41 9.91 33.52
CA ASN A 82 2.94 10.08 33.53
C ASN A 82 2.49 11.46 32.98
N GLY A 83 3.25 11.99 32.01
CA GLY A 83 3.02 13.31 31.40
C GLY A 83 2.28 13.28 30.08
N VAL A 84 1.75 12.13 29.65
CA VAL A 84 0.97 12.04 28.40
C VAL A 84 -0.33 12.82 28.55
N THR A 85 -0.57 13.71 27.59
CA THR A 85 -1.81 14.52 27.53
C THR A 85 -2.73 14.03 26.42
N GLN A 86 -4.04 14.28 26.55
CA GLN A 86 -4.99 13.88 25.50
C GLN A 86 -4.70 14.59 24.16
N ASN A 87 -4.20 15.80 24.17
CA ASN A 87 -3.81 16.51 22.94
C ASN A 87 -2.67 15.82 22.22
N MET A 88 -1.70 15.25 22.92
CA MET A 88 -0.62 14.46 22.31
C MET A 88 -1.17 13.22 21.61
N VAL A 89 -2.09 12.49 22.25
CA VAL A 89 -2.72 11.29 21.69
C VAL A 89 -3.57 11.65 20.48
N ASN A 90 -4.42 12.67 20.60
CA ASN A 90 -5.25 13.14 19.49
C ASN A 90 -4.40 13.51 18.28
N LYS A 91 -3.28 14.21 18.51
CA LYS A 91 -2.34 14.57 17.43
C LYS A 91 -1.70 13.35 16.78
N ALA A 92 -1.32 12.33 17.56
CA ALA A 92 -0.79 11.08 17.01
C ALA A 92 -1.85 10.35 16.16
N CYS A 93 -3.10 10.34 16.61
CA CYS A 93 -4.22 9.75 15.84
C CYS A 93 -4.46 10.49 14.52
N GLU A 94 -4.44 11.82 14.51
CA GLU A 94 -4.53 12.63 13.27
C GLU A 94 -3.40 12.29 12.29
N LEU A 95 -2.15 12.22 12.80
CA LEU A 95 -0.99 11.91 11.98
C LEU A 95 -1.04 10.46 11.45
N PHE A 96 -1.51 9.52 12.27
CA PHE A 96 -1.72 8.14 11.86
C PHE A 96 -2.72 8.04 10.70
N ILE A 97 -3.90 8.68 10.83
CA ILE A 97 -4.92 8.70 9.76
C ILE A 97 -4.35 9.33 8.48
N GLY A 98 -3.55 10.39 8.60
CA GLY A 98 -2.88 11.01 7.45
C GLY A 98 -1.86 10.08 6.78
N ALA A 99 -1.03 9.39 7.55
CA ALA A 99 -0.06 8.44 7.04
C ALA A 99 -0.76 7.24 6.40
N ARG A 100 -1.78 6.67 7.07
CA ARG A 100 -2.60 5.58 6.52
C ARG A 100 -3.25 5.97 5.20
N ALA A 101 -3.85 7.16 5.11
CA ALA A 101 -4.46 7.66 3.88
C ALA A 101 -3.47 7.76 2.71
N ASN A 102 -2.21 8.13 2.97
CA ASN A 102 -1.18 8.19 1.93
C ASN A 102 -0.74 6.78 1.50
N TYR A 103 -0.70 5.81 2.42
CA TYR A 103 -0.43 4.43 2.08
C TYR A 103 -1.53 3.82 1.21
N GLU A 104 -2.80 3.94 1.63
CA GLU A 104 -3.96 3.44 0.88
C GLU A 104 -4.05 4.02 -0.54
N LYS A 105 -3.61 5.25 -0.73
CA LYS A 105 -3.49 5.88 -2.05
C LYS A 105 -2.31 5.38 -2.87
N SER A 106 -1.49 4.47 -2.36
CA SER A 106 -0.41 3.81 -3.09
C SER A 106 -0.73 2.40 -3.55
N GLU A 107 -1.88 1.86 -3.16
CA GLU A 107 -2.26 0.47 -3.36
C GLU A 107 -2.37 0.03 -4.84
N ALA A 108 -2.61 0.94 -5.78
CA ALA A 108 -2.62 0.62 -7.21
C ALA A 108 -1.21 0.52 -7.83
N PHE A 109 -0.13 0.69 -7.05
CA PHE A 109 1.25 0.63 -7.54
C PHE A 109 2.24 0.05 -6.51
N LEU A 110 1.82 -1.04 -5.86
CA LEU A 110 2.68 -1.86 -4.97
C LEU A 110 3.60 -2.82 -5.73
N MET A 111 3.59 -2.78 -7.08
CA MET A 111 4.57 -3.49 -7.89
C MET A 111 5.99 -2.89 -7.71
N GLY A 112 6.98 -3.60 -8.20
CA GLY A 112 8.39 -3.17 -8.14
C GLY A 112 8.94 -3.19 -6.72
N ALA A 113 9.39 -2.06 -6.19
CA ALA A 113 10.08 -2.01 -4.90
C ALA A 113 9.25 -2.57 -3.73
N ALA A 114 7.94 -2.32 -3.69
CA ALA A 114 7.08 -2.83 -2.62
C ALA A 114 7.04 -4.37 -2.62
N ALA A 115 6.93 -4.97 -3.81
CA ALA A 115 6.93 -6.42 -3.98
C ALA A 115 8.34 -7.02 -3.82
N ASP A 116 9.35 -6.48 -4.51
CA ASP A 116 10.71 -7.03 -4.54
C ASP A 116 11.38 -7.03 -3.16
N PHE A 117 11.06 -6.06 -2.32
CA PHE A 117 11.57 -5.94 -0.96
C PHE A 117 10.59 -6.40 0.10
N SER A 118 9.43 -6.96 -0.29
CA SER A 118 8.36 -7.43 0.61
C SER A 118 7.93 -6.35 1.61
N ILE A 119 7.85 -5.09 1.17
CA ILE A 119 7.53 -3.96 2.05
C ILE A 119 6.07 -3.95 2.42
N ASP A 120 5.17 -4.18 1.45
CA ASP A 120 3.74 -4.22 1.67
C ASP A 120 3.33 -5.17 2.82
N PRO A 121 3.60 -6.49 2.77
CA PRO A 121 3.24 -7.39 3.88
C PRO A 121 4.03 -7.11 5.17
N HIS A 122 5.06 -6.29 5.14
CA HIS A 122 5.82 -5.89 6.33
C HIS A 122 5.16 -4.73 7.08
N ILE A 123 4.58 -3.78 6.35
CA ILE A 123 4.00 -2.57 6.96
C ILE A 123 2.48 -2.57 7.06
N ASP A 124 1.80 -3.50 6.36
CA ASP A 124 0.33 -3.57 6.29
C ASP A 124 -0.26 -4.98 6.47
N SER A 125 0.40 -5.84 7.24
CA SER A 125 -0.17 -7.17 7.57
C SER A 125 -1.37 -7.07 8.51
N TRP A 126 -2.50 -7.61 8.07
CA TRP A 126 -3.74 -7.70 8.85
C TRP A 126 -4.39 -9.09 8.71
N PRO A 127 -5.19 -9.54 9.69
CA PRO A 127 -5.45 -8.89 10.97
C PRO A 127 -4.24 -8.92 11.92
N LEU A 128 -4.14 -7.92 12.81
CA LEU A 128 -3.15 -7.90 13.89
C LEU A 128 -3.26 -9.17 14.74
N ASP A 129 -2.14 -9.84 15.00
CA ASP A 129 -2.10 -10.97 15.95
C ASP A 129 -2.08 -10.46 17.40
N LEU A 130 -3.29 -10.25 17.95
CA LEU A 130 -3.46 -9.79 19.34
C LEU A 130 -2.88 -10.77 20.37
N THR A 131 -2.81 -12.05 20.07
CA THR A 131 -2.22 -13.04 20.98
C THR A 131 -0.70 -12.88 21.04
N ALA A 132 -0.08 -12.71 19.88
CA ALA A 132 1.35 -12.43 19.80
C ALA A 132 1.69 -11.07 20.45
N LEU A 133 0.87 -10.02 20.20
CA LEU A 133 1.05 -8.70 20.83
C LEU A 133 0.92 -8.79 22.36
N TYR A 134 -0.08 -9.48 22.87
CA TYR A 134 -0.23 -9.75 24.30
C TYR A 134 1.01 -10.45 24.90
N ASN A 135 1.51 -11.49 24.23
CA ASN A 135 2.69 -12.21 24.69
C ASN A 135 3.93 -11.31 24.67
N LEU A 136 4.08 -10.44 23.68
CA LEU A 136 5.15 -9.46 23.64
C LEU A 136 5.06 -8.49 24.84
N LEU A 137 3.96 -7.78 24.96
CA LEU A 137 3.81 -6.67 25.91
C LEU A 137 3.69 -7.11 27.37
N VAL A 138 3.07 -8.27 27.61
CA VAL A 138 2.80 -8.76 28.98
C VAL A 138 3.80 -9.80 29.44
N LYS A 139 4.28 -10.69 28.55
CA LYS A 139 5.10 -11.84 28.94
C LYS A 139 6.58 -11.73 28.55
N SER A 140 6.96 -10.73 27.74
CA SER A 140 8.33 -10.59 27.22
C SER A 140 8.97 -9.22 27.54
N PRO A 141 9.04 -8.82 28.82
CA PRO A 141 9.51 -7.49 29.21
C PRO A 141 10.96 -7.20 28.79
N SER A 142 11.80 -8.23 28.64
CA SER A 142 13.17 -8.07 28.15
C SER A 142 13.22 -7.61 26.69
N LEU A 143 12.34 -8.16 25.85
CA LEU A 143 12.26 -7.73 24.44
C LEU A 143 11.66 -6.32 24.32
N VAL A 144 10.61 -6.01 25.10
CA VAL A 144 10.06 -4.64 25.15
C VAL A 144 11.12 -3.63 25.55
N LYS A 145 11.95 -3.94 26.57
CA LYS A 145 13.08 -3.07 26.95
C LYS A 145 14.14 -2.94 25.86
N ALA A 146 14.39 -3.97 25.08
CA ALA A 146 15.31 -3.88 23.95
C ALA A 146 14.78 -2.94 22.86
N LEU A 147 13.47 -2.92 22.63
CA LEU A 147 12.80 -1.97 21.72
C LEU A 147 12.96 -0.51 22.17
N ASP A 148 13.26 -0.25 23.46
CA ASP A 148 13.46 1.07 24.03
C ASP A 148 14.92 1.56 23.92
N SER A 149 15.54 1.32 22.79
CA SER A 149 16.91 1.73 22.51
C SER A 149 16.97 2.59 21.23
N ASP A 150 18.10 3.21 20.98
CA ASP A 150 18.37 3.93 19.74
C ASP A 150 18.23 3.02 18.50
N ASP A 151 18.45 1.71 18.70
CA ASP A 151 18.31 0.66 17.67
C ASP A 151 16.93 0.00 17.67
N GLY A 152 15.97 0.52 18.42
CA GLY A 152 14.66 -0.09 18.64
C GLY A 152 13.89 -0.41 17.35
N ALA A 153 13.98 0.44 16.33
CA ALA A 153 13.36 0.20 15.03
C ALA A 153 13.98 -1.02 14.31
N ASN A 154 15.30 -1.19 14.35
CA ASN A 154 15.97 -2.35 13.76
C ASN A 154 15.69 -3.64 14.55
N ILE A 155 15.58 -3.53 15.88
CA ILE A 155 15.17 -4.65 16.73
C ILE A 155 13.73 -5.06 16.42
N ALA A 156 12.81 -4.11 16.20
CA ALA A 156 11.44 -4.39 15.77
C ALA A 156 11.46 -5.13 14.43
N ASN A 157 12.14 -4.59 13.41
CA ASN A 157 12.29 -5.20 12.10
C ASN A 157 12.79 -6.65 12.16
N SER A 158 13.80 -6.91 12.98
CA SER A 158 14.49 -8.20 13.00
C SER A 158 13.85 -9.26 13.90
N ASN A 159 13.11 -8.84 14.95
CA ASN A 159 12.66 -9.73 16.01
C ASN A 159 11.14 -9.87 16.10
N LEU A 160 10.38 -8.96 15.50
CA LEU A 160 8.92 -9.05 15.48
C LEU A 160 8.44 -9.70 14.17
N GLY A 161 7.39 -10.51 14.26
CA GLY A 161 6.73 -11.05 13.06
C GLY A 161 5.92 -9.95 12.35
N GLN A 162 5.69 -10.10 11.05
CA GLN A 162 4.92 -9.16 10.23
C GLN A 162 3.57 -8.79 10.84
N SER A 163 2.86 -9.75 11.45
CA SER A 163 1.59 -9.53 12.14
C SER A 163 1.65 -8.62 13.38
N LEU A 164 2.84 -8.15 13.77
CA LEU A 164 3.08 -7.19 14.86
C LEU A 164 3.72 -5.90 14.35
N LEU A 165 3.98 -5.77 13.08
CA LEU A 165 4.65 -4.61 12.48
C LEU A 165 3.64 -3.72 11.76
N GLY A 166 4.09 -2.54 11.34
CA GLY A 166 3.35 -1.65 10.49
C GLY A 166 2.16 -0.94 11.14
N PHE A 167 1.20 -0.59 10.31
CA PHE A 167 0.08 0.27 10.68
C PHE A 167 -0.84 -0.34 11.73
N HIS A 168 -1.22 -1.62 11.61
CA HIS A 168 -2.25 -2.21 12.47
C HIS A 168 -1.83 -2.38 13.93
N GLY A 169 -0.53 -2.61 14.18
CA GLY A 169 0.01 -2.59 15.54
C GLY A 169 -0.07 -1.20 16.18
N ILE A 170 0.28 -0.15 15.42
CA ILE A 170 0.20 1.24 15.88
C ILE A 170 -1.26 1.66 16.07
N GLU A 171 -2.14 1.27 15.15
CA GLU A 171 -3.58 1.52 15.24
C GLU A 171 -4.16 0.99 16.56
N PHE A 172 -3.86 -0.26 16.91
CA PHE A 172 -4.31 -0.85 18.16
C PHE A 172 -3.85 -0.05 19.39
N ILE A 173 -2.64 0.49 19.38
CA ILE A 173 -2.15 1.28 20.52
C ILE A 173 -2.81 2.65 20.61
N LEU A 174 -3.15 3.26 19.48
CA LEU A 174 -3.68 4.63 19.46
C LEU A 174 -5.20 4.72 19.58
N PHE A 175 -5.94 3.71 19.10
CA PHE A 175 -7.40 3.79 18.98
C PHE A 175 -8.15 2.71 19.76
N ARG A 176 -9.36 3.04 20.20
CA ARG A 176 -10.40 2.11 20.69
C ARG A 176 -11.76 2.58 20.21
N ASP A 177 -12.50 1.65 19.62
CA ASP A 177 -13.88 1.87 19.17
C ASP A 177 -14.05 3.20 18.40
N GLY A 178 -13.14 3.44 17.42
CA GLY A 178 -13.14 4.61 16.54
C GLY A 178 -12.63 5.92 17.17
N ASN A 179 -12.19 5.89 18.43
CA ASN A 179 -11.76 7.09 19.14
C ASN A 179 -10.28 7.00 19.56
N PRO A 180 -9.60 8.14 19.70
CA PRO A 180 -8.31 8.17 20.37
C PRO A 180 -8.41 7.59 21.77
N ARG A 181 -7.45 6.73 22.15
CA ARG A 181 -7.41 6.18 23.51
C ARG A 181 -7.20 7.27 24.56
N SER A 182 -7.59 6.96 25.79
CA SER A 182 -7.34 7.82 26.92
C SER A 182 -5.84 8.00 27.17
N ALA A 183 -5.37 9.25 27.28
CA ALA A 183 -4.00 9.54 27.64
C ALA A 183 -3.57 8.91 28.99
N LEU A 184 -4.54 8.71 29.89
CA LEU A 184 -4.26 8.07 31.18
C LEU A 184 -3.80 6.62 31.02
N GLU A 185 -4.32 5.90 30.03
CA GLU A 185 -3.93 4.51 29.76
C GLU A 185 -2.50 4.40 29.22
N LEU A 186 -2.00 5.42 28.51
CA LEU A 186 -0.70 5.41 27.82
C LEU A 186 0.46 5.91 28.71
N ASN A 187 0.23 6.14 29.98
CA ASN A 187 1.24 6.51 30.98
C ASN A 187 1.85 5.27 31.65
N ALA A 188 3.00 5.42 32.32
CA ALA A 188 3.68 4.33 33.05
C ALA A 188 2.78 3.64 34.07
N ASN A 189 1.95 4.42 34.77
CA ASN A 189 0.96 3.91 35.72
C ASN A 189 -0.39 3.56 35.06
N GLY A 190 -0.55 3.87 33.78
CA GLY A 190 -1.75 3.55 33.00
C GLY A 190 -1.84 2.06 32.68
N ARG A 191 -3.06 1.63 32.40
CA ARG A 191 -3.35 0.24 32.01
C ARG A 191 -4.37 0.24 30.89
N ASP A 192 -4.15 -0.61 29.87
CA ASP A 192 -5.10 -0.78 28.79
C ASP A 192 -6.38 -1.41 29.28
N SER A 193 -7.50 -0.85 28.89
CA SER A 193 -8.84 -1.36 29.21
C SER A 193 -9.27 -2.55 28.34
N TYR A 194 -8.50 -2.93 27.31
CA TYR A 194 -8.84 -4.02 26.41
C TYR A 194 -8.88 -5.37 27.13
N ASN A 195 -10.06 -5.97 27.15
CA ASN A 195 -10.31 -7.28 27.74
C ASN A 195 -11.36 -8.03 26.92
N LYS A 196 -10.93 -8.66 25.82
CA LYS A 196 -11.78 -9.40 24.89
C LYS A 196 -11.09 -10.72 24.50
N ASN A 197 -11.88 -11.74 24.19
CA ASN A 197 -11.38 -13.03 23.67
C ASN A 197 -10.31 -13.74 24.55
N GLY A 198 -10.41 -13.54 25.87
CA GLY A 198 -9.43 -14.14 26.81
C GLY A 198 -8.10 -13.40 26.90
N LEU A 199 -7.95 -12.28 26.19
CA LEU A 199 -6.79 -11.39 26.25
C LEU A 199 -7.09 -10.18 27.12
N ASN A 200 -6.39 -10.08 28.25
CA ASN A 200 -6.54 -8.97 29.19
C ASN A 200 -5.26 -8.15 29.26
N PHE A 201 -5.25 -7.00 28.57
CA PHE A 201 -4.12 -6.10 28.52
C PHE A 201 -3.97 -5.22 29.78
N SER A 202 -4.86 -5.33 30.78
CA SER A 202 -4.78 -4.50 32.01
C SER A 202 -3.52 -4.76 32.85
N SER A 203 -2.77 -5.81 32.54
CA SER A 203 -1.44 -6.07 33.13
C SER A 203 -0.29 -5.39 32.39
N CYS A 204 -0.53 -4.86 31.18
CA CYS A 204 0.45 -4.09 30.43
C CYS A 204 0.47 -2.63 30.89
N SER A 205 1.65 -2.05 31.07
CA SER A 205 1.77 -0.60 31.31
C SER A 205 1.69 0.17 30.00
N GLY A 206 1.07 1.34 30.03
CA GLY A 206 1.02 2.22 28.86
C GLY A 206 2.41 2.63 28.36
N GLU A 207 3.41 2.66 29.24
CA GLU A 207 4.80 2.87 28.83
C GLU A 207 5.31 1.76 27.90
N TYR A 208 4.98 0.49 28.16
CA TYR A 208 5.39 -0.63 27.31
C TYR A 208 4.68 -0.59 25.94
N GLU A 209 3.43 -0.20 25.93
CA GLU A 209 2.69 0.03 24.69
C GLU A 209 3.31 1.16 23.86
N MET A 210 3.75 2.24 24.51
CA MET A 210 4.39 3.37 23.81
C MET A 210 5.79 3.04 23.31
N ILE A 211 6.56 2.20 24.04
CA ILE A 211 7.83 1.66 23.55
C ILE A 211 7.63 0.88 22.26
N TYR A 212 6.67 -0.05 22.27
CA TYR A 212 6.34 -0.86 21.11
C TYR A 212 5.89 0.01 19.93
N ALA A 213 4.92 0.90 20.13
CA ALA A 213 4.40 1.76 19.08
C ALA A 213 5.48 2.65 18.46
N TYR A 214 6.38 3.19 19.27
CA TYR A 214 7.48 4.03 18.80
C TYR A 214 8.50 3.24 17.96
N ALA A 215 8.92 2.06 18.43
CA ALA A 215 9.87 1.21 17.71
C ALA A 215 9.29 0.71 16.37
N VAL A 216 8.04 0.24 16.38
CA VAL A 216 7.33 -0.23 15.17
C VAL A 216 7.10 0.93 14.19
N CYS A 217 6.79 2.13 14.67
CA CYS A 217 6.68 3.30 13.79
C CYS A 217 8.04 3.71 13.19
N GLY A 218 9.14 3.52 13.92
CA GLY A 218 10.50 3.72 13.40
C GLY A 218 10.83 2.76 12.25
N ASP A 219 10.42 1.50 12.38
CA ASP A 219 10.54 0.49 11.32
C ASP A 219 9.63 0.79 10.13
N LEU A 220 8.37 1.14 10.37
CA LEU A 220 7.42 1.60 9.35
C LEU A 220 8.01 2.76 8.54
N ARG A 221 8.51 3.81 9.20
CA ARG A 221 9.15 4.96 8.55
C ARG A 221 10.35 4.53 7.70
N ASN A 222 11.22 3.66 8.20
CA ASN A 222 12.39 3.18 7.47
C ASN A 222 11.98 2.40 6.21
N SER A 223 10.94 1.58 6.29
CA SER A 223 10.38 0.83 5.16
C SER A 223 9.77 1.75 4.12
N VAL A 224 9.10 2.82 4.55
CA VAL A 224 8.56 3.86 3.66
C VAL A 224 9.67 4.68 3.00
N TYR A 225 10.75 5.01 3.73
CA TYR A 225 11.92 5.65 3.11
C TYR A 225 12.54 4.76 2.02
N ARG A 226 12.50 3.43 2.23
CA ARG A 226 12.94 2.48 1.19
C ARG A 226 12.06 2.56 -0.05
N LEU A 227 10.73 2.66 0.10
CA LEU A 227 9.81 2.87 -1.04
C LEU A 227 10.14 4.15 -1.80
N GLU A 228 10.21 5.29 -1.10
CA GLU A 228 10.50 6.58 -1.73
C GLU A 228 11.84 6.58 -2.45
N THR A 229 12.91 6.15 -1.78
CA THR A 229 14.26 6.14 -2.37
C THR A 229 14.41 5.14 -3.51
N SER A 230 13.61 4.09 -3.53
CA SER A 230 13.61 3.11 -4.62
C SER A 230 12.99 3.66 -5.90
N TRP A 231 11.96 4.47 -5.78
CA TRP A 231 11.26 5.04 -6.93
C TRP A 231 11.84 6.37 -7.38
N ASN A 232 12.23 7.24 -6.43
CA ASN A 232 12.64 8.62 -6.69
C ASN A 232 14.17 8.78 -6.58
N GLU A 233 14.82 8.98 -7.71
CA GLU A 233 16.27 9.25 -7.79
C GLU A 233 16.67 10.54 -7.06
N ASN A 234 15.72 11.47 -6.90
CA ASN A 234 15.88 12.75 -6.22
C ASN A 234 15.26 12.76 -4.81
N ALA A 235 15.11 11.59 -4.19
CA ALA A 235 14.65 11.49 -2.81
C ALA A 235 15.56 12.29 -1.86
N PRO A 236 15.08 12.75 -0.70
CA PRO A 236 15.89 13.47 0.28
C PRO A 236 17.17 12.71 0.64
N LYS A 237 18.28 13.44 0.77
CA LYS A 237 19.60 12.83 1.02
C LYS A 237 19.67 12.08 2.35
N ASP A 238 18.94 12.55 3.34
CA ASP A 238 18.82 11.91 4.65
C ASP A 238 18.08 10.57 4.58
N HIS A 239 17.04 10.45 3.73
CA HIS A 239 16.38 9.18 3.46
C HIS A 239 17.32 8.19 2.74
N ILE A 240 18.05 8.67 1.72
CA ILE A 240 19.07 7.84 1.02
C ILE A 240 20.17 7.42 1.99
N ASN A 241 20.66 8.31 2.85
CA ASN A 241 21.67 7.98 3.83
C ASN A 241 21.15 6.97 4.84
N LYS A 242 19.89 7.09 5.26
CA LYS A 242 19.25 6.11 6.14
C LYS A 242 19.25 4.70 5.53
N MET A 243 18.99 4.56 4.23
CA MET A 243 19.07 3.25 3.56
C MET A 243 20.49 2.70 3.57
N LYS A 244 21.49 3.54 3.37
CA LYS A 244 22.92 3.14 3.44
C LYS A 244 23.32 2.74 4.85
N ASP A 245 22.91 3.49 5.88
CA ASP A 245 23.21 3.20 7.27
C ASP A 245 22.58 1.87 7.73
N LEU A 246 21.41 1.52 7.16
CA LEU A 246 20.73 0.25 7.39
C LEU A 246 21.26 -0.88 6.50
N GLU A 247 22.14 -0.60 5.56
CA GLU A 247 22.63 -1.54 4.53
C GLU A 247 21.48 -2.15 3.71
N TRP A 248 20.38 -1.42 3.53
CA TRP A 248 19.22 -1.87 2.76
C TRP A 248 19.36 -1.52 1.28
N SER A 249 19.20 -2.52 0.42
CA SER A 249 19.09 -2.30 -1.02
C SER A 249 17.84 -1.50 -1.34
N TYR A 250 17.94 -0.49 -2.20
CA TYR A 250 16.84 0.38 -2.64
C TYR A 250 16.90 0.64 -4.16
N THR A 251 17.68 -0.11 -4.91
CA THR A 251 17.76 -0.03 -6.37
C THR A 251 17.64 -1.41 -6.97
N LEU A 252 17.36 -1.46 -8.26
CA LEU A 252 17.53 -2.67 -9.06
C LEU A 252 18.98 -3.13 -9.07
N THR A 253 19.23 -4.39 -9.44
CA THR A 253 20.59 -4.93 -9.60
C THR A 253 21.44 -4.17 -10.61
N SER A 254 20.81 -3.46 -11.56
CA SER A 254 21.49 -2.55 -12.49
C SER A 254 22.01 -1.26 -11.84
N GLY A 255 21.62 -0.97 -10.59
CA GLY A 255 21.87 0.28 -9.90
C GLY A 255 20.84 1.40 -10.21
N ASN A 256 19.90 1.17 -11.13
CA ASN A 256 18.86 2.12 -11.49
C ASN A 256 17.70 2.10 -10.46
N SER A 257 17.00 3.23 -10.34
CA SER A 257 15.74 3.31 -9.59
C SER A 257 14.61 2.59 -10.34
N TYR A 258 13.55 2.23 -9.62
CA TYR A 258 12.31 1.72 -10.23
C TYR A 258 11.62 2.79 -11.08
N GLY A 259 11.74 4.05 -10.70
CA GLY A 259 11.26 5.17 -11.52
C GLY A 259 11.98 5.29 -12.85
N TYR A 260 13.34 5.20 -12.84
CA TYR A 260 14.14 5.13 -14.08
C TYR A 260 13.71 3.94 -14.94
N ASN A 261 13.60 2.77 -14.34
CA ASN A 261 13.20 1.53 -15.00
C ASN A 261 11.86 1.67 -15.75
N MET A 262 10.88 2.28 -15.10
CA MET A 262 9.55 2.51 -15.67
C MET A 262 9.58 3.55 -16.82
N ARG A 263 10.25 4.70 -16.60
CA ARG A 263 10.36 5.76 -17.61
C ARG A 263 11.10 5.31 -18.88
N ASN A 264 12.02 4.37 -18.75
CA ASN A 264 12.86 3.88 -19.84
C ASN A 264 12.44 2.49 -20.36
N ALA A 265 11.16 2.14 -20.20
CA ALA A 265 10.63 0.87 -20.69
C ALA A 265 10.91 0.66 -22.19
N GLY A 266 11.45 -0.50 -22.54
CA GLY A 266 11.88 -0.84 -23.89
C GLY A 266 13.28 -0.35 -24.29
N ALA A 267 13.93 0.46 -23.45
CA ALA A 267 15.30 0.94 -23.67
C ALA A 267 16.34 0.13 -22.87
N ALA A 268 17.60 0.27 -23.25
CA ALA A 268 18.73 -0.35 -22.52
C ALA A 268 18.75 0.15 -21.06
N GLY A 269 18.91 -0.78 -20.11
CA GLY A 269 18.93 -0.50 -18.68
C GLY A 269 17.57 -0.61 -18.00
N SER A 270 16.47 -0.79 -18.74
CA SER A 270 15.19 -1.18 -18.20
C SER A 270 14.99 -2.69 -18.20
N THR A 271 14.31 -3.21 -17.19
CA THR A 271 13.89 -4.63 -17.13
C THR A 271 12.59 -4.86 -17.92
N TYR A 272 11.84 -3.80 -18.24
CA TYR A 272 10.67 -3.88 -19.11
C TYR A 272 11.11 -3.94 -20.57
N SER A 273 10.76 -5.01 -21.27
CA SER A 273 11.14 -5.22 -22.67
C SER A 273 10.42 -4.30 -23.66
N SER A 274 9.33 -3.66 -23.23
CA SER A 274 8.57 -2.70 -24.03
C SER A 274 7.72 -1.78 -23.12
N VAL A 275 7.28 -0.66 -23.69
CA VAL A 275 6.32 0.28 -23.07
C VAL A 275 5.03 -0.44 -22.67
N LYS A 276 4.52 -1.33 -23.54
CA LYS A 276 3.30 -2.10 -23.28
C LYS A 276 3.46 -3.05 -22.09
N ASN A 277 4.63 -3.70 -21.94
CA ASN A 277 4.90 -4.56 -20.79
C ASN A 277 4.94 -3.77 -19.48
N ALA A 278 5.54 -2.57 -19.47
CA ALA A 278 5.51 -1.69 -18.32
C ALA A 278 4.09 -1.23 -17.98
N MET A 279 3.28 -0.95 -19.01
CA MET A 279 1.88 -0.58 -18.81
C MET A 279 1.05 -1.75 -18.25
N SER A 280 1.32 -2.99 -18.68
CA SER A 280 0.70 -4.18 -18.07
C SER A 280 1.07 -4.32 -16.59
N ALA A 281 2.29 -4.00 -16.20
CA ALA A 281 2.68 -4.06 -14.79
C ALA A 281 1.84 -3.09 -13.93
N ILE A 282 1.56 -1.88 -14.43
CA ILE A 282 0.71 -0.89 -13.73
C ILE A 282 -0.76 -1.35 -13.69
N LEU A 283 -1.29 -1.88 -14.79
CA LEU A 283 -2.73 -2.18 -14.89
C LEU A 283 -3.08 -3.53 -14.28
N VAL A 284 -2.37 -4.60 -14.65
CA VAL A 284 -2.77 -5.99 -14.35
C VAL A 284 -1.67 -6.82 -13.66
N GLY A 285 -0.49 -6.24 -13.39
CA GLY A 285 0.57 -6.90 -12.64
C GLY A 285 0.19 -7.07 -11.16
N ASP A 286 0.92 -7.95 -10.46
CA ASP A 286 0.81 -8.06 -9.00
C ASP A 286 1.09 -6.71 -8.34
N GLY A 287 0.19 -6.26 -7.47
CA GLY A 287 0.23 -4.93 -6.86
C GLY A 287 -0.14 -3.79 -7.81
N GLY A 288 -0.78 -4.09 -8.96
CA GLY A 288 -1.32 -3.10 -9.90
C GLY A 288 -2.80 -2.80 -9.68
N ALA A 289 -3.36 -1.96 -10.55
CA ALA A 289 -4.72 -1.42 -10.41
C ALA A 289 -5.83 -2.48 -10.37
N VAL A 290 -5.73 -3.56 -11.16
CA VAL A 290 -6.67 -4.70 -11.13
C VAL A 290 -6.58 -5.43 -9.79
N GLY A 291 -5.35 -5.68 -9.31
CA GLY A 291 -5.10 -6.39 -8.05
C GLY A 291 -5.81 -5.74 -6.89
N ILE A 292 -5.60 -4.44 -6.68
CA ILE A 292 -6.26 -3.73 -5.57
C ILE A 292 -7.78 -3.62 -5.73
N SER A 293 -8.30 -3.46 -6.97
CA SER A 293 -9.73 -3.47 -7.18
C SER A 293 -10.37 -4.80 -6.75
N ASP A 294 -9.75 -5.92 -7.13
CA ASP A 294 -10.19 -7.26 -6.74
C ASP A 294 -10.03 -7.50 -5.23
N GLU A 295 -8.96 -7.02 -4.63
CA GLU A 295 -8.73 -7.15 -3.19
C GLU A 295 -9.78 -6.40 -2.38
N VAL A 296 -10.06 -5.14 -2.70
CA VAL A 296 -11.12 -4.36 -2.03
C VAL A 296 -12.46 -5.09 -2.12
N GLY A 297 -12.83 -5.56 -3.32
CA GLY A 297 -14.09 -6.25 -3.52
C GLY A 297 -14.19 -7.58 -2.79
N ASN A 298 -13.22 -8.45 -3.00
CA ASN A 298 -13.30 -9.86 -2.61
C ASN A 298 -12.72 -10.14 -1.21
N VAL A 299 -11.68 -9.41 -0.80
CA VAL A 299 -10.96 -9.68 0.46
C VAL A 299 -11.42 -8.72 1.54
N LYS A 300 -11.29 -7.41 1.30
CA LYS A 300 -11.56 -6.38 2.32
C LYS A 300 -13.07 -6.21 2.61
N ILE A 301 -13.95 -6.35 1.60
CA ILE A 301 -15.41 -6.21 1.78
C ILE A 301 -16.12 -7.56 1.88
N TYR A 302 -15.97 -8.43 0.88
CA TYR A 302 -16.75 -9.67 0.78
C TYR A 302 -16.44 -10.65 1.93
N ASN A 303 -15.17 -10.90 2.24
CA ASN A 303 -14.80 -11.90 3.23
C ASN A 303 -15.42 -11.64 4.62
N PRO A 304 -15.29 -10.45 5.23
CA PRO A 304 -15.91 -10.20 6.52
C PRO A 304 -17.44 -10.14 6.45
N THR A 305 -18.04 -9.58 5.40
CA THR A 305 -19.49 -9.38 5.32
C THR A 305 -20.26 -10.63 4.94
N MET A 306 -19.68 -11.53 4.16
CA MET A 306 -20.32 -12.78 3.75
C MET A 306 -20.07 -13.95 4.71
N GLY A 307 -19.55 -13.68 5.90
CA GLY A 307 -19.42 -14.65 6.99
C GLY A 307 -18.30 -15.67 6.82
N LYS A 308 -17.35 -15.41 5.93
CA LYS A 308 -16.21 -16.30 5.74
C LYS A 308 -15.17 -16.12 6.83
N ASP A 309 -14.88 -14.87 7.18
CA ASP A 309 -13.98 -14.51 8.26
C ASP A 309 -14.31 -13.11 8.79
N VAL A 310 -15.23 -13.05 9.76
CA VAL A 310 -15.67 -11.80 10.38
C VAL A 310 -14.59 -11.11 11.22
N SER A 311 -13.48 -11.80 11.51
CA SER A 311 -12.34 -11.21 12.19
C SER A 311 -11.38 -10.51 11.22
N TYR A 312 -11.52 -10.77 9.92
CA TYR A 312 -10.65 -10.26 8.86
C TYR A 312 -11.12 -8.88 8.39
N ILE A 313 -11.09 -7.92 9.32
CA ILE A 313 -11.50 -6.53 9.09
C ILE A 313 -10.26 -5.64 9.15
N GLU A 314 -10.05 -4.86 8.12
CA GLU A 314 -9.01 -3.84 8.08
C GLU A 314 -9.44 -2.59 8.85
N SER A 315 -8.51 -1.96 9.57
CA SER A 315 -8.73 -0.76 10.38
C SER A 315 -9.91 -0.85 11.39
N PRO A 316 -9.97 -1.94 12.19
CA PRO A 316 -11.10 -2.18 13.09
C PRO A 316 -11.07 -1.32 14.36
N TYR A 317 -9.94 -0.72 14.72
CA TYR A 317 -9.78 0.05 15.96
C TYR A 317 -10.04 1.54 15.75
N SER A 318 -9.61 2.08 14.62
CA SER A 318 -9.85 3.46 14.19
C SER A 318 -11.20 3.66 13.50
N TRP A 319 -11.85 2.56 13.09
CA TRP A 319 -13.07 2.53 12.29
C TRP A 319 -12.91 3.16 10.89
N ASN A 320 -11.71 3.10 10.34
CA ASN A 320 -11.36 3.81 9.10
C ASN A 320 -11.59 2.98 7.81
N SER A 321 -12.02 1.72 7.92
CA SER A 321 -12.09 0.75 6.81
C SER A 321 -12.69 1.32 5.51
N ILE A 322 -13.88 1.97 5.58
CA ILE A 322 -14.54 2.49 4.37
C ILE A 322 -13.76 3.64 3.72
N THR A 323 -13.09 4.46 4.53
CA THR A 323 -12.19 5.51 4.04
C THR A 323 -10.99 4.89 3.34
N ASP A 324 -10.41 3.85 3.93
CA ASP A 324 -9.25 3.12 3.38
C ASP A 324 -9.63 2.50 2.03
N PHE A 325 -10.71 1.75 1.94
CA PHE A 325 -11.21 1.19 0.68
C PHE A 325 -11.49 2.26 -0.39
N THR A 326 -12.00 3.43 0.01
CA THR A 326 -12.20 4.56 -0.90
C THR A 326 -10.87 5.11 -1.42
N HIS A 327 -9.84 5.17 -0.57
CA HIS A 327 -8.50 5.60 -0.96
C HIS A 327 -7.81 4.56 -1.89
N ASN A 328 -8.09 3.27 -1.73
CA ASN A 328 -7.62 2.25 -2.69
C ASN A 328 -8.18 2.54 -4.09
N ILE A 329 -9.48 2.83 -4.22
CA ILE A 329 -10.06 3.20 -5.52
C ILE A 329 -9.51 4.55 -6.03
N GLN A 330 -9.22 5.49 -5.14
CA GLN A 330 -8.59 6.76 -5.50
C GLN A 330 -7.16 6.57 -6.04
N SER A 331 -6.42 5.54 -5.58
CA SER A 331 -5.10 5.21 -6.15
C SER A 331 -5.22 4.81 -7.62
N ILE A 332 -6.24 4.01 -7.98
CA ILE A 332 -6.55 3.64 -9.36
C ILE A 332 -6.93 4.88 -10.19
N GLU A 333 -7.75 5.77 -9.63
CA GLU A 333 -8.10 7.05 -10.29
C GLU A 333 -6.86 7.89 -10.60
N SER A 334 -5.91 7.94 -9.66
CA SER A 334 -4.66 8.71 -9.84
C SER A 334 -3.80 8.14 -10.97
N VAL A 335 -3.69 6.82 -11.06
CA VAL A 335 -3.02 6.12 -12.17
C VAL A 335 -3.72 6.42 -13.51
N TRP A 336 -5.05 6.35 -13.55
CA TRP A 336 -5.82 6.56 -14.78
C TRP A 336 -5.74 8.00 -15.29
N LYS A 337 -5.83 8.97 -14.37
CA LYS A 337 -5.89 10.41 -14.70
C LYS A 337 -4.52 11.11 -14.73
N GLY A 338 -3.42 10.35 -14.64
CA GLY A 338 -2.06 10.86 -14.79
C GLY A 338 -1.61 11.76 -13.64
N GLY A 339 -1.96 11.41 -12.41
CA GLY A 339 -1.46 12.11 -11.22
C GLY A 339 -2.45 12.17 -10.07
N ILE A 340 -1.91 12.43 -8.87
CA ILE A 340 -2.70 12.73 -7.68
C ILE A 340 -3.51 14.03 -7.87
N LEU A 341 -4.58 14.18 -7.10
CA LEU A 341 -5.40 15.39 -7.15
C LEU A 341 -4.53 16.64 -6.92
N GLY A 342 -4.63 17.60 -7.82
CA GLY A 342 -3.82 18.83 -7.79
C GLY A 342 -2.47 18.74 -8.53
N ASN A 343 -2.07 17.55 -9.02
CA ASN A 343 -0.83 17.32 -9.77
C ASN A 343 -1.05 16.45 -11.03
N ARG A 344 -2.23 16.52 -11.65
CA ARG A 344 -2.57 15.72 -12.83
C ARG A 344 -1.99 16.30 -14.10
N ASN A 345 -1.38 15.44 -14.94
CA ASN A 345 -1.04 15.75 -16.33
C ASN A 345 -2.08 15.12 -17.26
N SER A 346 -3.15 15.85 -17.56
CA SER A 346 -4.25 15.34 -18.37
C SER A 346 -3.91 15.10 -19.83
N SER A 347 -2.77 15.59 -20.35
CA SER A 347 -2.33 15.36 -21.72
C SER A 347 -1.53 14.06 -21.90
N ALA A 348 -0.88 13.58 -20.81
CA ALA A 348 -0.10 12.36 -20.79
C ALA A 348 -0.63 11.41 -19.69
N SER A 349 -1.86 10.93 -19.88
CA SER A 349 -2.59 10.06 -18.96
C SER A 349 -3.21 8.88 -19.72
N LEU A 350 -3.56 7.81 -19.00
CA LEU A 350 -4.36 6.73 -19.60
C LEU A 350 -5.70 7.28 -20.13
N GLU A 351 -6.31 8.20 -19.38
CA GLU A 351 -7.51 8.91 -19.83
C GLU A 351 -7.30 9.57 -21.21
N ALA A 352 -6.19 10.29 -21.41
CA ALA A 352 -5.87 10.93 -22.71
C ALA A 352 -5.63 9.90 -23.82
N TYR A 353 -4.91 8.83 -23.50
CA TYR A 353 -4.65 7.74 -24.43
C TYR A 353 -5.97 7.11 -24.91
N PHE A 354 -6.85 6.75 -23.99
CA PHE A 354 -8.11 6.11 -24.33
C PHE A 354 -9.13 7.08 -24.94
N LYS A 355 -9.17 8.34 -24.55
CA LYS A 355 -9.97 9.36 -25.27
C LYS A 355 -9.61 9.45 -26.75
N LYS A 356 -8.34 9.25 -27.08
CA LYS A 356 -7.85 9.32 -28.46
C LYS A 356 -8.08 8.01 -29.24
N TYR A 357 -7.86 6.86 -28.60
CA TYR A 357 -7.77 5.58 -29.33
C TYR A 357 -8.97 4.63 -29.09
N SER A 358 -9.68 4.77 -27.97
CA SER A 358 -10.90 4.00 -27.61
C SER A 358 -11.74 4.75 -26.58
N PRO A 359 -12.52 5.77 -26.99
CA PRO A 359 -13.34 6.57 -26.07
C PRO A 359 -14.35 5.77 -25.26
N GLU A 360 -14.83 4.65 -25.79
CA GLU A 360 -15.74 3.73 -25.11
C GLU A 360 -15.08 3.06 -23.90
N ILE A 361 -13.83 2.61 -24.00
CA ILE A 361 -13.08 2.03 -22.88
C ILE A 361 -12.81 3.12 -21.84
N ASN A 362 -12.44 4.35 -22.27
CA ASN A 362 -12.28 5.46 -21.33
C ASN A 362 -13.55 5.67 -20.49
N THR A 363 -14.69 5.80 -21.16
CA THR A 363 -15.98 6.02 -20.48
C THR A 363 -16.32 4.87 -19.54
N LYS A 364 -16.05 3.62 -19.93
CA LYS A 364 -16.27 2.44 -19.11
C LYS A 364 -15.44 2.47 -17.84
N VAL A 365 -14.13 2.76 -17.93
CA VAL A 365 -13.24 2.80 -16.76
C VAL A 365 -13.61 3.97 -15.84
N GLU A 366 -13.84 5.17 -16.35
CA GLU A 366 -14.22 6.32 -15.53
C GLU A 366 -15.54 6.10 -14.76
N ASN A 367 -16.54 5.51 -15.44
CA ASN A 367 -17.81 5.15 -14.81
C ASN A 367 -17.61 4.06 -13.74
N ALA A 368 -16.76 3.07 -13.99
CA ALA A 368 -16.47 2.00 -13.04
C ALA A 368 -15.74 2.52 -11.78
N ILE A 369 -14.74 3.41 -11.92
CA ILE A 369 -14.06 4.09 -10.80
C ILE A 369 -15.09 4.84 -9.94
N THR A 370 -15.93 5.66 -10.57
CA THR A 370 -16.96 6.44 -9.88
C THR A 370 -17.98 5.54 -9.17
N ASN A 371 -18.42 4.48 -9.84
CA ASN A 371 -19.39 3.53 -9.27
C ASN A 371 -18.80 2.75 -8.09
N ALA A 372 -17.57 2.24 -8.20
CA ALA A 372 -16.88 1.53 -7.11
C ALA A 372 -16.76 2.42 -5.86
N SER A 373 -16.24 3.63 -6.02
CA SER A 373 -16.13 4.60 -4.92
C SER A 373 -17.49 4.91 -4.28
N THR A 374 -18.54 5.16 -5.09
CA THR A 374 -19.89 5.46 -4.60
C THR A 374 -20.50 4.29 -3.83
N LYS A 375 -20.34 3.06 -4.33
CA LYS A 375 -20.89 1.86 -3.68
C LYS A 375 -20.16 1.52 -2.38
N ILE A 376 -18.85 1.71 -2.31
CA ILE A 376 -18.06 1.56 -1.09
C ILE A 376 -18.54 2.55 -0.03
N GLN A 377 -18.66 3.83 -0.38
CA GLN A 377 -19.12 4.88 0.55
C GLN A 377 -20.57 4.70 1.02
N ALA A 378 -21.39 3.93 0.31
CA ALA A 378 -22.76 3.62 0.70
C ALA A 378 -22.84 2.51 1.77
N ILE A 379 -21.77 1.79 2.06
CA ILE A 379 -21.71 0.79 3.13
C ILE A 379 -21.86 1.51 4.49
N ASP A 380 -22.60 0.92 5.43
CA ASP A 380 -22.85 1.55 6.72
C ASP A 380 -21.60 1.65 7.59
N HIS A 381 -21.46 2.76 8.29
CA HIS A 381 -20.37 3.07 9.22
C HIS A 381 -20.78 2.86 10.67
N PRO A 382 -19.83 2.43 11.54
CA PRO A 382 -18.50 1.92 11.19
C PRO A 382 -18.58 0.48 10.65
N PHE A 383 -17.80 0.17 9.64
CA PHE A 383 -17.83 -1.12 8.95
C PHE A 383 -17.77 -2.33 9.91
N VAL A 384 -16.90 -2.27 10.90
CA VAL A 384 -16.71 -3.33 11.92
C VAL A 384 -17.98 -3.69 12.68
N ASN A 385 -18.91 -2.75 12.86
CA ASN A 385 -20.16 -2.97 13.59
C ASN A 385 -21.27 -3.55 12.70
N TYR A 386 -21.13 -3.46 11.39
CA TYR A 386 -22.16 -3.83 10.43
C TYR A 386 -21.84 -5.07 9.61
N VAL A 387 -20.66 -5.67 9.76
CA VAL A 387 -20.39 -6.98 9.16
C VAL A 387 -21.37 -8.00 9.78
N ASN A 388 -22.13 -8.70 8.98
CA ASN A 388 -23.18 -9.66 9.39
C ASN A 388 -24.38 -9.07 10.15
N SER A 389 -24.53 -7.75 10.24
CA SER A 389 -25.52 -7.18 11.16
C SER A 389 -26.94 -7.08 10.59
N ASN A 390 -27.09 -6.88 9.30
CA ASN A 390 -28.40 -6.75 8.67
C ASN A 390 -28.36 -6.98 7.16
N THR A 391 -29.52 -7.34 6.59
CA THR A 391 -29.68 -7.66 5.16
C THR A 391 -29.44 -6.44 4.26
N ASP A 392 -29.76 -5.23 4.71
CA ASP A 392 -29.60 -4.00 3.92
C ASP A 392 -28.11 -3.69 3.71
N ASN A 393 -27.33 -3.68 4.79
CA ASN A 393 -25.88 -3.47 4.67
C ASN A 393 -25.21 -4.58 3.87
N TRP A 394 -25.68 -5.80 3.96
CA TRP A 394 -25.21 -6.92 3.15
C TRP A 394 -25.41 -6.68 1.65
N ASN A 395 -26.59 -6.10 1.27
CA ASN A 395 -26.84 -5.72 -0.10
C ASN A 395 -25.94 -4.58 -0.57
N LYS A 396 -25.64 -3.60 0.30
CA LYS A 396 -24.66 -2.53 0.01
C LYS A 396 -23.26 -3.10 -0.21
N SER A 397 -22.81 -4.02 0.66
CA SER A 397 -21.52 -4.70 0.51
C SER A 397 -21.43 -5.53 -0.78
N LYS A 398 -22.49 -6.28 -1.14
CA LYS A 398 -22.57 -6.99 -2.42
C LYS A 398 -22.48 -6.04 -3.62
N ALA A 399 -23.16 -4.90 -3.55
CA ALA A 399 -23.13 -3.90 -4.62
C ALA A 399 -21.74 -3.28 -4.77
N ALA A 400 -21.02 -3.04 -3.66
CA ALA A 400 -19.65 -2.57 -3.69
C ALA A 400 -18.69 -3.62 -4.25
N THR A 401 -18.81 -4.89 -3.82
CA THR A 401 -18.02 -6.01 -4.39
C THR A 401 -18.24 -6.15 -5.90
N ALA A 402 -19.49 -6.06 -6.37
CA ALA A 402 -19.80 -6.13 -7.80
C ALA A 402 -19.20 -4.94 -8.56
N ALA A 403 -19.26 -3.74 -7.99
CA ALA A 403 -18.70 -2.54 -8.62
C ALA A 403 -17.16 -2.59 -8.71
N CYS A 404 -16.47 -3.16 -7.72
CA CYS A 404 -15.03 -3.42 -7.78
C CYS A 404 -14.69 -4.43 -8.87
N LYS A 405 -15.51 -5.49 -9.02
CA LYS A 405 -15.32 -6.43 -10.11
C LYS A 405 -15.51 -5.77 -11.49
N ASP A 406 -16.54 -4.95 -11.67
CA ASP A 406 -16.76 -4.21 -12.92
C ASP A 406 -15.57 -3.29 -13.24
N LEU A 407 -14.94 -2.70 -12.23
CA LEU A 407 -13.72 -1.89 -12.38
C LEU A 407 -12.52 -2.75 -12.80
N SER A 408 -12.30 -3.89 -12.14
CA SER A 408 -11.27 -4.86 -12.50
C SER A 408 -11.42 -5.34 -13.95
N ASP A 409 -12.65 -5.69 -14.36
CA ASP A 409 -12.95 -6.12 -15.74
C ASP A 409 -12.68 -4.99 -16.77
N ALA A 410 -13.03 -3.74 -16.44
CA ALA A 410 -12.80 -2.59 -17.32
C ALA A 410 -11.30 -2.27 -17.48
N LEU A 411 -10.51 -2.37 -16.41
CA LEU A 411 -9.06 -2.18 -16.45
C LEU A 411 -8.36 -3.31 -17.21
N THR A 412 -8.84 -4.55 -17.07
CA THR A 412 -8.35 -5.71 -17.84
C THR A 412 -8.61 -5.55 -19.33
N GLU A 413 -9.79 -5.06 -19.70
CA GLU A 413 -10.12 -4.74 -21.11
C GLU A 413 -9.22 -3.62 -21.64
N ALA A 414 -8.96 -2.59 -20.85
CA ALA A 414 -8.05 -1.51 -21.22
C ALA A 414 -6.62 -2.04 -21.48
N ASN A 415 -6.10 -2.91 -20.61
CA ASN A 415 -4.81 -3.54 -20.85
C ASN A 415 -4.81 -4.38 -22.12
N SER A 416 -5.84 -5.19 -22.35
CA SER A 416 -5.98 -6.03 -23.55
C SER A 416 -5.98 -5.20 -24.82
N PHE A 417 -6.64 -4.04 -24.81
CA PHE A 417 -6.62 -3.09 -25.93
C PHE A 417 -5.20 -2.58 -26.20
N ILE A 418 -4.47 -2.15 -25.17
CA ILE A 418 -3.07 -1.69 -25.31
C ILE A 418 -2.19 -2.79 -25.91
N GLN A 419 -2.31 -4.03 -25.42
CA GLN A 419 -1.48 -5.14 -25.90
C GLN A 419 -1.76 -5.50 -27.36
N SER A 420 -3.02 -5.45 -27.80
CA SER A 420 -3.44 -5.85 -29.15
C SER A 420 -3.27 -4.76 -30.22
N THR A 421 -3.06 -3.51 -29.82
CA THR A 421 -3.11 -2.35 -30.73
C THR A 421 -1.72 -1.93 -31.18
N SER A 422 -1.52 -1.76 -32.49
CA SER A 422 -0.31 -1.17 -33.10
C SER A 422 -0.62 0.25 -33.58
N LYS A 423 -0.88 1.18 -32.64
CA LYS A 423 -1.26 2.57 -32.96
C LYS A 423 -0.06 3.50 -32.96
#